data_f0d1e0f04a8b6f7cf454f4ecda41894e
#
_entry.id   f0d1e0f04a8b6f7cf454f4ecda41894e
#
_cell.length_a   1.000
_cell.length_b   1.000
_cell.length_c   1.000
_cell.angle_alpha   90.00
_cell.angle_beta   90.00
_cell.angle_gamma   90.00
#
_symmetry.space_group_name_H-M   'P 1'
#
loop_
_entity.id
_entity.type
_entity.pdbx_description
1 polymer ?
#
loop_
_entity_poly.entity_id
_entity_poly.type
_entity_poly.pdbx_seq_one_letter_code
_entity_poly.pdbx_strand_id
1 'polypeptide(L)'
;MRQVGRRTVAARKPLPYERKLTDGSIVVKAVYTDLHRSHDPQIFLVRGVVKRTTEQPERADRLLAGLAAGKHQLVAPDTFGQGPRMRVHSAEYLGFLAEAWEAWSALGDAGPEMVANVHPVRHAATYPTHIVGRLGWHTADTGCPIGPGTWAAACAATDVAASAAQMVLDGEHAVYALCRPPGHHAFRDVAGGFCFLNNSAIAAAHLRLKHERVAILDVDVHHGNGTQGIFYERGDVLTVSIHADPAFYYPYVWGYAHERGAGAGLGANLNIPLPLGTKDDGYLAAFEVAAKTIRAFAPGALVVALGLDASEHDPLAGLAVTTEGFGRIGAALARLGLPTVLVQEGGYLSDILGANLTATLAGFESAR
;
A
#
# COMPACT_ATOMS: atom_id res chain seq x y z
N MET A 1 42.87 -2.12 -21.90
CA MET A 1 42.03 -0.95 -21.58
C MET A 1 40.83 -0.96 -22.53
N ARG A 2 39.66 -1.40 -22.06
CA ARG A 2 38.39 -1.35 -22.84
C ARG A 2 37.57 -0.20 -22.26
N GLN A 3 37.26 0.77 -23.13
CA GLN A 3 36.41 1.91 -22.79
C GLN A 3 34.98 1.42 -22.46
N VAL A 4 34.50 1.77 -21.24
CA VAL A 4 33.11 1.61 -20.83
C VAL A 4 32.32 2.79 -21.40
N GLY A 5 31.51 2.53 -22.42
CA GLY A 5 30.65 3.50 -23.05
C GLY A 5 29.58 3.99 -22.05
N ARG A 6 29.57 5.28 -21.80
CA ARG A 6 28.48 5.97 -21.09
C ARG A 6 27.20 5.87 -21.93
N ARG A 7 26.22 5.08 -21.47
CA ARG A 7 24.84 5.14 -22.01
C ARG A 7 24.22 6.46 -21.57
N THR A 8 23.99 7.34 -22.52
CA THR A 8 23.16 8.55 -22.35
C THR A 8 21.72 8.13 -22.04
N VAL A 9 21.21 8.60 -20.89
CA VAL A 9 19.79 8.47 -20.53
C VAL A 9 18.97 9.26 -21.55
N ALA A 10 18.11 8.56 -22.30
CA ALA A 10 17.22 9.18 -23.26
C ALA A 10 16.25 10.14 -22.55
N ALA A 11 16.15 11.37 -23.06
CA ALA A 11 15.22 12.37 -22.55
C ALA A 11 13.78 11.84 -22.61
N ARG A 12 13.06 11.95 -21.49
CA ARG A 12 11.66 11.56 -21.32
C ARG A 12 10.79 12.26 -22.34
N LYS A 13 9.91 11.54 -23.06
CA LYS A 13 8.76 12.14 -23.75
C LYS A 13 7.76 12.57 -22.69
N PRO A 14 7.34 13.84 -22.64
CA PRO A 14 6.29 14.28 -21.74
C PRO A 14 4.97 13.58 -22.09
N LEU A 15 4.23 13.15 -21.08
CA LEU A 15 2.84 12.71 -21.22
C LEU A 15 1.99 13.92 -21.66
N PRO A 16 0.88 13.75 -22.43
CA PRO A 16 0.18 14.82 -23.15
C PRO A 16 -0.55 15.85 -22.28
N TYR A 17 -0.21 16.04 -21.01
CA TYR A 17 -0.89 16.97 -20.14
C TYR A 17 0.09 17.80 -19.27
N GLU A 18 0.75 18.80 -19.86
CA GLU A 18 1.43 19.86 -19.14
C GLU A 18 0.52 21.10 -19.04
N ARG A 19 -0.06 21.38 -17.87
CA ARG A 19 -0.61 22.70 -17.52
C ARG A 19 0.07 23.22 -16.27
N LYS A 20 0.83 24.29 -16.40
CA LYS A 20 1.19 25.16 -15.27
C LYS A 20 -0.05 25.92 -14.86
N LEU A 21 -0.54 25.68 -13.64
CA LEU A 21 -1.55 26.54 -13.03
C LEU A 21 -0.87 27.83 -12.57
N THR A 22 -1.45 28.98 -12.92
CA THR A 22 -0.91 30.33 -12.71
C THR A 22 -1.40 30.97 -11.41
N ASP A 23 -2.14 30.23 -10.56
CA ASP A 23 -2.83 30.77 -9.38
C ASP A 23 -2.23 30.40 -8.01
N GLY A 24 -1.06 29.74 -7.99
CA GLY A 24 -0.40 29.34 -6.74
C GLY A 24 -1.05 28.19 -5.99
N SER A 25 -2.09 27.53 -6.54
CA SER A 25 -2.69 26.34 -5.95
C SER A 25 -1.72 25.16 -6.02
N ILE A 26 -1.52 24.50 -4.87
CA ILE A 26 -0.71 23.28 -4.77
C ILE A 26 -1.61 22.13 -5.19
N VAL A 27 -1.33 21.51 -6.35
CA VAL A 27 -2.02 20.30 -6.80
C VAL A 27 -1.11 19.09 -6.54
N VAL A 28 -1.63 18.10 -5.84
CA VAL A 28 -0.93 16.84 -5.58
C VAL A 28 -0.65 16.12 -6.91
N LYS A 29 0.62 15.85 -7.21
CA LYS A 29 1.01 15.02 -8.36
C LYS A 29 0.73 13.56 -8.07
N ALA A 30 0.35 12.80 -9.09
CA ALA A 30 0.07 11.37 -8.99
C ALA A 30 1.06 10.56 -9.82
N VAL A 31 1.78 9.64 -9.18
CA VAL A 31 2.67 8.70 -9.88
C VAL A 31 1.88 7.46 -10.27
N TYR A 32 1.96 7.05 -11.54
CA TYR A 32 1.17 5.95 -12.09
C TYR A 32 1.86 5.25 -13.26
N THR A 33 1.56 3.96 -13.44
CA THR A 33 1.94 3.15 -14.60
C THR A 33 0.86 2.14 -14.96
N ASP A 34 0.67 1.86 -16.26
CA ASP A 34 -0.25 0.82 -16.75
C ASP A 34 0.23 -0.62 -16.51
N LEU A 35 1.46 -0.83 -16.07
CA LEU A 35 2.01 -2.17 -15.80
C LEU A 35 1.22 -2.95 -14.75
N HIS A 36 0.47 -2.27 -13.87
CA HIS A 36 -0.43 -2.91 -12.91
C HIS A 36 -1.47 -3.82 -13.57
N ARG A 37 -1.86 -3.56 -14.84
CA ARG A 37 -2.89 -4.32 -15.57
C ARG A 37 -2.48 -5.76 -15.84
N SER A 38 -1.19 -6.07 -15.78
CA SER A 38 -0.70 -7.45 -15.90
C SER A 38 -1.05 -8.35 -14.71
N HIS A 39 -1.46 -7.74 -13.57
CA HIS A 39 -2.02 -8.47 -12.43
C HIS A 39 -3.55 -8.39 -12.49
N ASP A 40 -4.19 -9.49 -12.91
CA ASP A 40 -5.65 -9.62 -13.02
C ASP A 40 -6.11 -10.94 -12.38
N PRO A 41 -6.11 -11.02 -11.04
CA PRO A 41 -6.50 -12.23 -10.34
C PRO A 41 -8.00 -12.53 -10.51
N GLN A 42 -8.32 -13.81 -10.68
CA GLN A 42 -9.70 -14.27 -10.92
C GLN A 42 -10.28 -14.99 -9.70
N ILE A 43 -9.41 -15.60 -8.87
CA ILE A 43 -9.83 -16.48 -7.79
C ILE A 43 -9.70 -15.76 -6.44
N PHE A 44 -10.76 -15.85 -5.65
CA PHE A 44 -10.79 -15.42 -4.25
C PHE A 44 -11.64 -16.41 -3.44
N LEU A 45 -11.03 -17.03 -2.45
CA LEU A 45 -11.72 -17.98 -1.57
C LEU A 45 -12.16 -17.27 -0.29
N VAL A 46 -13.48 -17.14 -0.12
CA VAL A 46 -14.08 -16.49 1.06
C VAL A 46 -15.04 -17.44 1.75
N ARG A 47 -14.79 -17.80 3.00
CA ARG A 47 -15.66 -18.66 3.81
C ARG A 47 -16.05 -19.95 3.08
N GLY A 48 -15.10 -20.58 2.38
CA GLY A 48 -15.32 -21.81 1.61
C GLY A 48 -16.00 -21.62 0.25
N VAL A 49 -16.29 -20.39 -0.17
CA VAL A 49 -16.91 -20.09 -1.47
C VAL A 49 -15.87 -19.45 -2.38
N VAL A 50 -15.70 -20.02 -3.58
CA VAL A 50 -14.88 -19.42 -4.64
C VAL A 50 -15.66 -18.28 -5.29
N LYS A 51 -15.05 -17.09 -5.33
CA LYS A 51 -15.60 -15.89 -5.96
C LYS A 51 -14.56 -15.28 -6.89
N ARG A 52 -14.96 -14.37 -7.76
CA ARG A 52 -14.02 -13.45 -8.41
C ARG A 52 -13.46 -12.49 -7.35
N THR A 53 -12.17 -12.21 -7.43
CA THR A 53 -11.55 -11.26 -6.52
C THR A 53 -12.16 -9.86 -6.66
N THR A 54 -12.17 -9.11 -5.56
CA THR A 54 -12.55 -7.68 -5.56
C THR A 54 -11.37 -6.80 -5.98
N GLU A 55 -10.14 -7.31 -5.84
CA GLU A 55 -8.92 -6.63 -6.28
C GLU A 55 -8.74 -6.80 -7.80
N GLN A 56 -9.29 -5.88 -8.59
CA GLN A 56 -9.37 -5.92 -10.05
C GLN A 56 -8.67 -4.72 -10.70
N PRO A 57 -8.16 -4.85 -11.95
CA PRO A 57 -7.51 -3.76 -12.67
C PRO A 57 -8.38 -2.50 -12.81
N GLU A 58 -9.69 -2.67 -12.94
CA GLU A 58 -10.68 -1.59 -13.08
C GLU A 58 -10.73 -0.63 -11.87
N ARG A 59 -10.21 -1.06 -10.71
CA ARG A 59 -10.03 -0.15 -9.55
C ARG A 59 -9.18 1.06 -9.94
N ALA A 60 -8.08 0.83 -10.65
CA ALA A 60 -7.21 1.92 -11.11
C ALA A 60 -7.92 2.84 -12.11
N ASP A 61 -8.81 2.33 -12.96
CA ASP A 61 -9.58 3.17 -13.89
C ASP A 61 -10.51 4.13 -13.14
N ARG A 62 -11.16 3.66 -12.06
CA ARG A 62 -11.99 4.52 -11.20
C ARG A 62 -11.16 5.58 -10.48
N LEU A 63 -9.99 5.22 -9.99
CA LEU A 63 -9.07 6.16 -9.33
C LEU A 63 -8.50 7.18 -10.33
N LEU A 64 -8.12 6.75 -11.53
CA LEU A 64 -7.68 7.65 -12.60
C LEU A 64 -8.79 8.64 -13.01
N ALA A 65 -10.05 8.20 -13.06
CA ALA A 65 -11.18 9.08 -13.29
C ALA A 65 -11.32 10.14 -12.18
N GLY A 66 -11.11 9.75 -10.92
CA GLY A 66 -11.07 10.67 -9.78
C GLY A 66 -9.91 11.68 -9.87
N LEU A 67 -8.71 11.22 -10.24
CA LEU A 67 -7.56 12.10 -10.47
C LEU A 67 -7.81 13.10 -11.60
N ALA A 68 -8.44 12.65 -12.69
CA ALA A 68 -8.81 13.52 -13.82
C ALA A 68 -9.85 14.56 -13.42
N ALA A 69 -10.86 14.17 -12.62
CA ALA A 69 -11.87 15.11 -12.09
C ALA A 69 -11.24 16.17 -11.17
N GLY A 70 -10.25 15.79 -10.34
CA GLY A 70 -9.46 16.70 -9.50
C GLY A 70 -8.38 17.47 -10.29
N LYS A 71 -8.21 17.20 -11.59
CA LYS A 71 -7.16 17.80 -12.46
C LYS A 71 -5.72 17.53 -11.98
N HIS A 72 -5.47 16.42 -11.33
CA HIS A 72 -4.15 16.03 -10.86
C HIS A 72 -3.23 15.65 -12.03
N GLN A 73 -1.95 16.05 -11.93
CA GLN A 73 -0.95 15.72 -12.94
C GLN A 73 -0.46 14.27 -12.73
N LEU A 74 -0.50 13.46 -13.80
CA LEU A 74 0.08 12.13 -13.82
C LEU A 74 1.57 12.19 -14.19
N VAL A 75 2.39 11.44 -13.44
CA VAL A 75 3.84 11.31 -13.64
C VAL A 75 4.18 9.83 -13.74
N ALA A 76 5.00 9.45 -14.71
CA ALA A 76 5.51 8.09 -14.82
C ALA A 76 6.55 7.82 -13.72
N PRO A 77 6.60 6.59 -13.13
CA PRO A 77 7.62 6.24 -12.15
C PRO A 77 9.01 6.11 -12.80
N ASP A 78 10.03 6.34 -11.98
CA ASP A 78 11.39 5.88 -12.26
C ASP A 78 11.53 4.39 -11.91
N THR A 79 12.53 3.72 -12.48
CA THR A 79 12.85 2.33 -12.15
C THR A 79 14.01 2.29 -11.16
N PHE A 80 13.78 1.75 -9.96
CA PHE A 80 14.78 1.69 -8.88
C PHE A 80 15.48 0.32 -8.76
N GLY A 81 15.04 -0.67 -9.51
CA GLY A 81 15.56 -2.05 -9.41
C GLY A 81 15.26 -2.66 -8.04
N GLN A 82 16.15 -3.54 -7.56
CA GLN A 82 15.91 -4.28 -6.31
C GLN A 82 16.22 -3.49 -5.02
N GLY A 83 16.94 -2.38 -5.11
CA GLY A 83 17.43 -1.64 -3.94
C GLY A 83 16.33 -1.27 -2.92
N PRO A 84 15.25 -0.57 -3.30
CA PRO A 84 14.17 -0.25 -2.38
C PRO A 84 13.46 -1.50 -1.81
N ARG A 85 13.25 -2.54 -2.64
CA ARG A 85 12.57 -3.78 -2.26
C ARG A 85 13.37 -4.55 -1.21
N MET A 86 14.68 -4.66 -1.36
CA MET A 86 15.58 -5.37 -0.44
C MET A 86 15.75 -4.65 0.93
N ARG A 87 15.40 -3.38 1.04
CA ARG A 87 15.36 -2.69 2.34
C ARG A 87 14.20 -3.16 3.22
N VAL A 88 13.17 -3.75 2.61
CA VAL A 88 11.91 -4.15 3.25
C VAL A 88 11.73 -5.67 3.26
N HIS A 89 11.92 -6.29 2.10
CA HIS A 89 11.69 -7.73 1.90
C HIS A 89 12.98 -8.55 1.91
N SER A 90 12.88 -9.82 2.28
CA SER A 90 14.02 -10.76 2.25
C SER A 90 14.38 -11.13 0.81
N ALA A 91 15.67 -11.40 0.57
CA ALA A 91 16.13 -11.86 -0.75
C ALA A 91 15.48 -13.19 -1.16
N GLU A 92 15.23 -14.09 -0.18
CA GLU A 92 14.57 -15.38 -0.40
C GLU A 92 13.13 -15.17 -0.92
N TYR A 93 12.37 -14.27 -0.30
CA TYR A 93 11.00 -13.96 -0.73
C TYR A 93 10.94 -13.27 -2.10
N LEU A 94 11.83 -12.31 -2.34
CA LEU A 94 11.91 -11.65 -3.65
C LEU A 94 12.30 -12.65 -4.75
N GLY A 95 13.23 -13.58 -4.47
CA GLY A 95 13.59 -14.68 -5.39
C GLY A 95 12.40 -15.61 -5.64
N PHE A 96 11.65 -15.99 -4.58
CA PHE A 96 10.43 -16.78 -4.74
C PHE A 96 9.43 -16.08 -5.67
N LEU A 97 9.07 -14.83 -5.42
CA LEU A 97 8.09 -14.12 -6.25
C LEU A 97 8.53 -13.98 -7.71
N ALA A 98 9.82 -13.79 -7.96
CA ALA A 98 10.36 -13.66 -9.31
C ALA A 98 10.27 -14.96 -10.13
N GLU A 99 10.42 -16.11 -9.47
CA GLU A 99 10.45 -17.44 -10.12
C GLU A 99 9.11 -18.18 -10.04
N ALA A 100 8.21 -17.72 -9.16
CA ALA A 100 7.03 -18.47 -8.75
C ALA A 100 6.17 -18.93 -9.93
N TRP A 101 5.82 -18.01 -10.83
CA TRP A 101 4.95 -18.33 -11.95
C TRP A 101 5.58 -19.31 -12.95
N GLU A 102 6.87 -19.14 -13.26
CA GLU A 102 7.58 -20.03 -14.17
C GLU A 102 7.64 -21.45 -13.59
N ALA A 103 8.02 -21.59 -12.32
CA ALA A 103 8.07 -22.88 -11.63
C ALA A 103 6.70 -23.54 -11.50
N TRP A 104 5.64 -22.77 -11.27
CA TRP A 104 4.26 -23.26 -11.23
C TRP A 104 3.80 -23.77 -12.59
N SER A 105 4.03 -22.98 -13.64
CA SER A 105 3.62 -23.31 -15.02
C SER A 105 4.32 -24.56 -15.57
N ALA A 106 5.45 -24.95 -14.98
CA ALA A 106 6.16 -26.18 -15.33
C ALA A 106 5.50 -27.45 -14.73
N LEU A 107 4.55 -27.32 -13.79
CA LEU A 107 3.77 -28.46 -13.28
C LEU A 107 2.75 -28.88 -14.32
N GLY A 108 2.65 -30.18 -14.60
CA GLY A 108 1.76 -30.71 -15.66
C GLY A 108 0.27 -30.61 -15.36
N ASP A 109 -0.10 -30.37 -14.08
CA ASP A 109 -1.48 -30.30 -13.57
C ASP A 109 -1.77 -28.98 -12.84
N ALA A 110 -0.95 -27.96 -13.06
CA ALA A 110 -1.11 -26.66 -12.44
C ALA A 110 -2.38 -25.93 -12.88
N GLY A 111 -3.05 -25.29 -11.92
CA GLY A 111 -4.18 -24.40 -12.19
C GLY A 111 -3.75 -23.08 -12.85
N PRO A 112 -4.71 -22.27 -13.33
CA PRO A 112 -4.45 -21.00 -14.02
C PRO A 112 -3.89 -19.90 -13.10
N GLU A 113 -3.97 -20.09 -11.79
CA GLU A 113 -3.42 -19.20 -10.76
C GLU A 113 -2.85 -20.03 -9.61
N MET A 114 -1.79 -19.52 -9.00
CA MET A 114 -1.17 -20.13 -7.83
C MET A 114 -1.94 -19.71 -6.58
N VAL A 115 -2.65 -20.65 -5.96
CA VAL A 115 -3.31 -20.47 -4.66
C VAL A 115 -2.81 -21.56 -3.72
N ALA A 116 -2.33 -21.16 -2.53
CA ALA A 116 -1.79 -22.11 -1.57
C ALA A 116 -2.87 -23.01 -1.00
N ASN A 117 -2.59 -24.31 -0.96
CA ASN A 117 -3.43 -25.34 -0.32
C ASN A 117 -2.79 -25.92 0.95
N VAL A 118 -1.58 -25.47 1.29
CA VAL A 118 -0.85 -25.87 2.48
C VAL A 118 -0.06 -24.65 3.02
N HIS A 119 -0.12 -24.43 4.33
CA HIS A 119 0.65 -23.40 5.00
C HIS A 119 1.45 -24.05 6.13
N PRO A 120 2.67 -23.54 6.47
CA PRO A 120 3.48 -24.12 7.55
C PRO A 120 2.80 -23.88 8.90
N VAL A 121 2.81 -24.92 9.74
CA VAL A 121 2.58 -24.76 11.16
C VAL A 121 3.87 -24.20 11.76
N ARG A 122 3.78 -23.16 12.60
CA ARG A 122 4.93 -22.39 13.13
C ARG A 122 5.82 -23.14 14.13
N HIS A 123 5.97 -24.46 14.00
CA HIS A 123 6.82 -25.27 14.86
C HIS A 123 7.77 -26.10 14.00
N ALA A 124 9.07 -25.76 14.07
CA ALA A 124 10.16 -26.52 13.46
C ALA A 124 9.98 -26.88 11.97
N ALA A 125 9.33 -26.02 11.18
CA ALA A 125 9.18 -26.22 9.75
C ALA A 125 10.50 -25.98 9.01
N THR A 126 10.77 -26.78 7.98
CA THR A 126 11.91 -26.62 7.08
C THR A 126 11.47 -25.88 5.82
N TYR A 127 12.30 -24.97 5.34
CA TYR A 127 12.03 -24.25 4.08
C TYR A 127 11.93 -25.26 2.91
N PRO A 128 10.82 -25.25 2.17
CA PRO A 128 10.55 -26.25 1.16
C PRO A 128 11.29 -25.97 -0.15
N THR A 129 11.64 -27.04 -0.88
CA THR A 129 12.25 -26.94 -2.20
C THR A 129 11.21 -26.89 -3.32
N HIS A 130 10.09 -27.61 -3.16
CA HIS A 130 9.04 -27.68 -4.17
C HIS A 130 8.18 -26.41 -4.19
N ILE A 131 7.77 -25.96 -5.40
CA ILE A 131 7.04 -24.68 -5.58
C ILE A 131 5.73 -24.62 -4.78
N VAL A 132 4.97 -25.71 -4.66
CA VAL A 132 3.74 -25.76 -3.87
C VAL A 132 4.01 -25.49 -2.38
N GLY A 133 5.09 -26.05 -1.83
CA GLY A 133 5.50 -25.77 -0.47
C GLY A 133 5.99 -24.34 -0.29
N ARG A 134 6.80 -23.83 -1.24
CA ARG A 134 7.30 -22.43 -1.22
C ARG A 134 6.13 -21.44 -1.30
N LEU A 135 5.09 -21.74 -2.09
CA LEU A 135 3.88 -20.92 -2.16
C LEU A 135 3.23 -20.79 -0.77
N GLY A 136 2.98 -21.91 -0.09
CA GLY A 136 2.38 -21.87 1.24
C GLY A 136 3.29 -21.26 2.31
N TRP A 137 4.63 -21.34 2.15
CA TRP A 137 5.58 -20.70 3.04
C TRP A 137 5.51 -19.17 2.96
N HIS A 138 5.27 -18.65 1.75
CA HIS A 138 5.30 -17.23 1.44
C HIS A 138 3.92 -16.58 1.27
N THR A 139 2.84 -17.27 1.62
CA THR A 139 1.48 -16.70 1.62
C THR A 139 0.79 -16.94 2.95
N ALA A 140 0.16 -15.91 3.51
CA ALA A 140 -0.57 -15.98 4.78
C ALA A 140 -1.97 -16.57 4.61
N ASP A 141 -2.56 -16.35 3.45
CA ASP A 141 -3.95 -16.70 3.13
C ASP A 141 -4.14 -16.98 1.62
N THR A 142 -5.36 -17.25 1.23
CA THR A 142 -5.75 -17.52 -0.17
C THR A 142 -6.10 -16.24 -0.95
N GLY A 143 -5.90 -15.06 -0.38
CA GLY A 143 -6.23 -13.77 -0.99
C GLY A 143 -5.17 -13.26 -1.98
N CYS A 144 -4.03 -13.96 -2.11
CA CYS A 144 -2.93 -13.56 -2.96
C CYS A 144 -2.66 -14.56 -4.09
N PRO A 145 -3.60 -14.77 -5.05
CA PRO A 145 -3.34 -15.62 -6.19
C PRO A 145 -2.24 -15.02 -7.07
N ILE A 146 -1.23 -15.83 -7.42
CA ILE A 146 -0.12 -15.41 -8.29
C ILE A 146 -0.41 -15.86 -9.71
N GLY A 147 -0.44 -14.92 -10.65
CA GLY A 147 -0.57 -15.14 -12.08
C GLY A 147 0.70 -14.69 -12.84
N PRO A 148 0.69 -14.82 -14.19
CA PRO A 148 1.87 -14.55 -15.02
C PRO A 148 2.41 -13.12 -14.93
N GLY A 149 1.54 -12.14 -14.66
CA GLY A 149 1.91 -10.72 -14.56
C GLY A 149 2.08 -10.19 -13.14
N THR A 150 1.83 -11.00 -12.11
CA THR A 150 1.83 -10.54 -10.70
C THR A 150 3.16 -9.94 -10.26
N TRP A 151 4.29 -10.61 -10.54
CA TRP A 151 5.61 -10.10 -10.19
C TRP A 151 5.92 -8.76 -10.86
N ALA A 152 5.64 -8.64 -12.16
CA ALA A 152 5.89 -7.41 -12.91
C ALA A 152 5.04 -6.25 -12.36
N ALA A 153 3.76 -6.48 -12.08
CA ALA A 153 2.86 -5.48 -11.49
C ALA A 153 3.27 -5.09 -10.07
N ALA A 154 3.64 -6.05 -9.22
CA ALA A 154 4.12 -5.79 -7.87
C ALA A 154 5.41 -4.96 -7.88
N CYS A 155 6.36 -5.28 -8.75
CA CYS A 155 7.57 -4.48 -8.94
C CYS A 155 7.26 -3.06 -9.41
N ALA A 156 6.34 -2.91 -10.36
CA ALA A 156 5.91 -1.60 -10.87
C ALA A 156 5.24 -0.76 -9.76
N ALA A 157 4.40 -1.36 -8.92
CA ALA A 157 3.79 -0.69 -7.78
C ALA A 157 4.85 -0.17 -6.78
N THR A 158 5.91 -0.95 -6.52
CA THR A 158 7.01 -0.49 -5.66
C THR A 158 7.82 0.65 -6.29
N ASP A 159 7.99 0.65 -7.61
CA ASP A 159 8.66 1.75 -8.31
C ASP A 159 7.80 3.03 -8.29
N VAL A 160 6.47 2.91 -8.35
CA VAL A 160 5.51 4.02 -8.13
C VAL A 160 5.67 4.61 -6.73
N ALA A 161 5.66 3.77 -5.69
CA ALA A 161 5.83 4.21 -4.30
C ALA A 161 7.19 4.86 -4.04
N ALA A 162 8.28 4.27 -4.55
CA ALA A 162 9.63 4.80 -4.42
C ALA A 162 9.81 6.13 -5.18
N SER A 163 9.19 6.26 -6.38
CA SER A 163 9.21 7.52 -7.14
C SER A 163 8.48 8.64 -6.40
N ALA A 164 7.31 8.35 -5.82
CA ALA A 164 6.58 9.33 -5.03
C ALA A 164 7.40 9.77 -3.80
N ALA A 165 8.05 8.81 -3.12
CA ALA A 165 8.93 9.13 -1.99
C ALA A 165 10.16 9.95 -2.42
N GLN A 166 10.76 9.65 -3.58
CA GLN A 166 11.87 10.43 -4.12
C GLN A 166 11.43 11.86 -4.45
N MET A 167 10.25 12.05 -5.07
CA MET A 167 9.74 13.40 -5.35
C MET A 167 9.53 14.22 -4.07
N VAL A 168 9.08 13.59 -2.98
CA VAL A 168 8.98 14.24 -1.65
C VAL A 168 10.37 14.60 -1.12
N LEU A 169 11.37 13.71 -1.25
CA LEU A 169 12.76 14.03 -0.88
C LEU A 169 13.35 15.17 -1.71
N ASP A 170 12.92 15.33 -2.96
CA ASP A 170 13.34 16.38 -3.88
C ASP A 170 12.60 17.72 -3.68
N GLY A 171 11.65 17.75 -2.73
CA GLY A 171 11.01 19.00 -2.29
C GLY A 171 9.51 19.10 -2.61
N GLU A 172 8.88 18.10 -3.26
CA GLU A 172 7.42 18.07 -3.35
C GLU A 172 6.82 17.89 -1.94
N HIS A 173 5.83 18.68 -1.64
CA HIS A 173 5.21 18.63 -0.31
C HIS A 173 4.34 17.39 -0.14
N ALA A 174 3.63 16.98 -1.18
CA ALA A 174 2.88 15.74 -1.20
C ALA A 174 2.81 15.15 -2.60
N VAL A 175 2.82 13.81 -2.65
CA VAL A 175 2.69 13.03 -3.88
C VAL A 175 1.79 11.84 -3.62
N TYR A 176 0.86 11.59 -4.52
CA TYR A 176 0.02 10.40 -4.51
C TYR A 176 0.66 9.30 -5.38
N ALA A 177 0.81 8.12 -4.81
CA ALA A 177 1.31 6.92 -5.47
C ALA A 177 0.14 5.98 -5.77
N LEU A 178 -0.33 5.92 -7.01
CA LEU A 178 -1.38 4.99 -7.42
C LEU A 178 -0.78 3.59 -7.58
N CYS A 179 -0.56 2.91 -6.44
CA CYS A 179 -0.05 1.56 -6.39
C CYS A 179 -1.16 0.54 -6.62
N ARG A 180 -0.89 -0.47 -7.45
CA ARG A 180 -1.66 -1.69 -7.59
C ARG A 180 -0.73 -2.80 -8.13
N PRO A 181 -0.72 -3.99 -7.49
CA PRO A 181 -1.48 -4.40 -6.29
C PRO A 181 -1.18 -3.55 -5.05
N PRO A 182 -2.06 -3.59 -4.02
CA PRO A 182 -1.83 -2.95 -2.72
C PRO A 182 -0.66 -3.60 -1.98
N GLY A 183 -0.28 -3.05 -0.81
CA GLY A 183 0.95 -3.47 -0.16
C GLY A 183 0.89 -3.72 1.34
N HIS A 184 0.02 -3.07 2.12
CA HIS A 184 0.13 -2.95 3.57
C HIS A 184 -0.01 -4.28 4.34
N HIS A 185 -0.58 -5.33 3.74
CA HIS A 185 -0.63 -6.66 4.34
C HIS A 185 0.62 -7.52 4.09
N ALA A 186 1.48 -7.15 3.12
CA ALA A 186 2.70 -7.90 2.83
C ALA A 186 3.73 -7.70 3.93
N PHE A 187 4.15 -8.78 4.58
CA PHE A 187 5.26 -8.85 5.53
C PHE A 187 6.62 -8.83 4.81
N ARG A 188 7.69 -8.92 5.60
CA ARG A 188 9.05 -9.01 5.07
C ARG A 188 9.23 -10.17 4.07
N ASP A 189 8.51 -11.27 4.26
CA ASP A 189 8.69 -12.53 3.54
C ASP A 189 7.39 -13.30 3.27
N VAL A 190 6.23 -12.67 3.48
CA VAL A 190 4.92 -13.30 3.32
C VAL A 190 3.92 -12.34 2.67
N ALA A 191 3.28 -12.78 1.59
CA ALA A 191 2.14 -12.13 0.95
C ALA A 191 0.84 -12.43 1.72
N GLY A 192 -0.13 -11.54 1.68
CA GLY A 192 -1.45 -11.72 2.28
C GLY A 192 -2.40 -10.59 1.88
N GLY A 193 -3.71 -10.81 1.96
CA GLY A 193 -4.71 -9.75 1.75
C GLY A 193 -4.55 -8.96 0.46
N PHE A 194 -4.34 -9.61 -0.68
CA PHE A 194 -4.08 -9.02 -2.02
C PHE A 194 -2.70 -8.36 -2.18
N CYS A 195 -1.85 -8.34 -1.14
CA CYS A 195 -0.58 -7.63 -1.10
C CYS A 195 0.59 -8.59 -1.30
N PHE A 196 1.51 -8.24 -2.21
CA PHE A 196 2.72 -8.99 -2.51
C PHE A 196 3.98 -8.29 -2.03
N LEU A 197 4.14 -7.00 -2.32
CA LEU A 197 5.23 -6.15 -1.85
C LEU A 197 4.65 -4.95 -1.11
N ASN A 198 5.23 -4.59 0.03
CA ASN A 198 4.70 -3.54 0.88
C ASN A 198 5.11 -2.14 0.37
N ASN A 199 4.25 -1.55 -0.44
CA ASN A 199 4.46 -0.26 -1.07
C ASN A 199 4.67 0.87 -0.04
N SER A 200 3.85 0.91 1.01
CA SER A 200 3.93 1.90 2.09
C SER A 200 5.21 1.76 2.90
N ALA A 201 5.63 0.52 3.21
CA ALA A 201 6.90 0.27 3.89
C ALA A 201 8.11 0.66 3.01
N ILE A 202 8.04 0.41 1.69
CA ILE A 202 9.08 0.79 0.73
C ILE A 202 9.20 2.31 0.63
N ALA A 203 8.08 3.04 0.55
CA ALA A 203 8.08 4.50 0.59
C ALA A 203 8.70 5.03 1.89
N ALA A 204 8.34 4.46 3.05
CA ALA A 204 8.88 4.85 4.34
C ALA A 204 10.39 4.55 4.43
N ALA A 205 10.84 3.36 4.00
CA ALA A 205 12.26 3.02 3.96
C ALA A 205 13.05 3.90 2.98
N HIS A 206 12.42 4.43 1.93
CA HIS A 206 13.03 5.38 1.01
C HIS A 206 13.15 6.77 1.65
N LEU A 207 12.11 7.27 2.31
CA LEU A 207 12.16 8.54 3.07
C LEU A 207 13.18 8.51 4.20
N ARG A 208 13.42 7.36 4.83
CA ARG A 208 14.46 7.13 5.85
C ARG A 208 15.89 7.39 5.36
N LEU A 209 16.12 7.48 4.04
CA LEU A 209 17.43 7.88 3.51
C LEU A 209 17.82 9.30 3.88
N LYS A 210 16.85 10.18 4.17
CA LYS A 210 17.08 11.60 4.53
C LYS A 210 16.53 11.97 5.91
N HIS A 211 15.45 11.34 6.36
CA HIS A 211 14.79 11.65 7.63
C HIS A 211 15.17 10.65 8.71
N GLU A 212 15.54 11.09 9.90
CA GLU A 212 15.88 10.22 11.04
C GLU A 212 14.68 9.43 11.56
N ARG A 213 13.48 9.97 11.43
CA ARG A 213 12.21 9.33 11.81
C ARG A 213 11.17 9.57 10.74
N VAL A 214 10.37 8.53 10.46
CA VAL A 214 9.24 8.56 9.53
C VAL A 214 8.03 7.96 10.23
N ALA A 215 6.84 8.51 10.01
CA ALA A 215 5.59 7.88 10.43
C ALA A 215 4.87 7.27 9.23
N ILE A 216 4.20 6.14 9.47
CA ILE A 216 3.21 5.56 8.56
C ILE A 216 1.87 5.65 9.26
N LEU A 217 0.91 6.33 8.65
CA LEU A 217 -0.49 6.35 9.09
C LEU A 217 -1.32 5.56 8.08
N ASP A 218 -1.84 4.44 8.54
CA ASP A 218 -2.71 3.57 7.77
C ASP A 218 -4.17 3.95 8.06
N VAL A 219 -4.88 4.35 7.00
CA VAL A 219 -6.30 4.76 7.04
C VAL A 219 -7.19 3.80 6.24
N ASP A 220 -6.63 2.70 5.75
CA ASP A 220 -7.37 1.58 5.18
C ASP A 220 -8.31 0.96 6.22
N VAL A 221 -9.45 0.40 5.79
CA VAL A 221 -10.39 -0.26 6.70
C VAL A 221 -9.79 -1.48 7.38
N HIS A 222 -8.81 -2.14 6.71
CA HIS A 222 -8.08 -3.27 7.25
C HIS A 222 -6.84 -2.82 8.01
N HIS A 223 -6.46 -3.56 9.04
CA HIS A 223 -5.19 -3.33 9.70
C HIS A 223 -4.01 -3.68 8.79
N GLY A 224 -3.04 -2.77 8.64
CA GLY A 224 -1.80 -2.99 7.89
C GLY A 224 -0.81 -3.90 8.63
N ASN A 225 -1.17 -5.16 8.81
CA ASN A 225 -0.41 -6.14 9.60
C ASN A 225 1.00 -6.41 9.05
N GLY A 226 1.16 -6.36 7.72
CA GLY A 226 2.47 -6.47 7.09
C GLY A 226 3.38 -5.29 7.44
N THR A 227 2.84 -4.08 7.35
CA THR A 227 3.55 -2.85 7.72
C THR A 227 3.96 -2.87 9.20
N GLN A 228 3.02 -3.22 10.10
CA GLN A 228 3.33 -3.42 11.51
C GLN A 228 4.43 -4.45 11.70
N GLY A 229 4.33 -5.63 11.06
CA GLY A 229 5.31 -6.71 11.22
C GLY A 229 6.72 -6.34 10.75
N ILE A 230 6.84 -5.54 9.68
CA ILE A 230 8.13 -5.06 9.15
C ILE A 230 8.83 -4.11 10.13
N PHE A 231 8.08 -3.24 10.80
CA PHE A 231 8.64 -2.19 11.66
C PHE A 231 8.48 -2.45 13.16
N TYR A 232 7.95 -3.60 13.58
CA TYR A 232 7.54 -3.87 14.95
C TYR A 232 8.65 -3.73 16.00
N GLU A 233 9.90 -4.00 15.62
CA GLU A 233 11.09 -3.88 16.47
C GLU A 233 11.95 -2.64 16.16
N ARG A 234 11.42 -1.68 15.37
CA ARG A 234 12.14 -0.48 14.92
C ARG A 234 11.58 0.77 15.57
N GLY A 235 12.44 1.52 16.28
CA GLY A 235 12.08 2.80 16.92
C GLY A 235 12.20 4.02 16.01
N ASP A 236 12.66 3.86 14.77
CA ASP A 236 12.85 4.94 13.79
C ASP A 236 11.69 5.09 12.79
N VAL A 237 10.74 4.16 12.82
CA VAL A 237 9.49 4.22 12.05
C VAL A 237 8.31 3.99 13.00
N LEU A 238 7.44 5.00 13.12
CA LEU A 238 6.17 4.87 13.84
C LEU A 238 5.12 4.30 12.90
N THR A 239 4.46 3.23 13.29
CA THR A 239 3.28 2.67 12.61
C THR A 239 2.02 3.00 13.40
N VAL A 240 1.05 3.65 12.75
CA VAL A 240 -0.27 3.96 13.30
C VAL A 240 -1.32 3.44 12.36
N SER A 241 -2.31 2.70 12.84
CA SER A 241 -3.41 2.19 12.00
C SER A 241 -4.76 2.44 12.66
N ILE A 242 -5.70 3.00 11.87
CA ILE A 242 -7.10 3.20 12.23
C ILE A 242 -7.91 2.25 11.36
N HIS A 243 -8.51 1.23 11.94
CA HIS A 243 -9.10 0.12 11.17
C HIS A 243 -10.31 -0.49 11.87
N ALA A 244 -11.09 -1.29 11.15
CA ALA A 244 -12.18 -2.06 11.71
C ALA A 244 -11.66 -3.10 12.72
N ASP A 245 -12.37 -3.33 13.82
CA ASP A 245 -11.95 -4.21 14.92
C ASP A 245 -11.59 -5.61 14.42
N PRO A 246 -10.33 -6.06 14.56
CA PRO A 246 -9.86 -7.34 14.07
C PRO A 246 -10.51 -8.55 14.77
N ALA A 247 -11.19 -8.35 15.89
CA ALA A 247 -11.98 -9.41 16.49
C ALA A 247 -13.14 -9.88 15.57
N PHE A 248 -13.58 -9.03 14.63
CA PHE A 248 -14.72 -9.28 13.73
C PHE A 248 -14.38 -9.09 12.25
N TYR A 249 -13.19 -8.56 11.95
CA TYR A 249 -12.80 -8.18 10.59
C TYR A 249 -11.38 -8.65 10.25
N TYR A 250 -11.10 -8.83 8.93
CA TYR A 250 -9.75 -9.20 8.49
C TYR A 250 -8.71 -8.15 8.95
N PRO A 251 -7.52 -8.51 9.41
CA PRO A 251 -6.88 -9.84 9.34
C PRO A 251 -7.08 -10.73 10.58
N TYR A 252 -8.01 -10.47 11.46
CA TYR A 252 -8.43 -11.25 12.64
C TYR A 252 -7.37 -11.48 13.72
N VAL A 253 -6.13 -11.71 13.34
CA VAL A 253 -5.03 -12.14 14.25
C VAL A 253 -4.00 -11.05 14.53
N TRP A 254 -4.19 -9.85 13.96
CA TRP A 254 -3.33 -8.67 14.12
C TRP A 254 -4.18 -7.39 14.18
N GLY A 255 -3.65 -6.33 14.84
CA GLY A 255 -4.32 -5.03 14.89
C GLY A 255 -4.97 -4.72 16.23
N TYR A 256 -4.68 -5.50 17.25
CA TYR A 256 -5.24 -5.25 18.58
C TYR A 256 -4.54 -4.06 19.28
N ALA A 257 -5.32 -3.30 20.08
CA ALA A 257 -4.83 -2.08 20.74
C ALA A 257 -3.66 -2.30 21.72
N HIS A 258 -3.47 -3.54 22.19
CA HIS A 258 -2.37 -3.88 23.10
C HIS A 258 -1.04 -4.15 22.37
N GLU A 259 -1.03 -4.25 21.06
CA GLU A 259 0.19 -4.45 20.25
C GLU A 259 0.92 -3.11 20.11
N ARG A 260 2.03 -2.94 20.81
CA ARG A 260 2.69 -1.64 20.99
C ARG A 260 4.13 -1.61 20.49
N GLY A 261 4.54 -2.58 19.67
CA GLY A 261 5.92 -2.77 19.25
C GLY A 261 6.70 -3.66 20.24
N ALA A 262 7.92 -4.02 19.87
CA ALA A 262 8.83 -4.85 20.68
C ALA A 262 10.27 -4.35 20.57
N GLY A 263 11.12 -4.74 21.52
CA GLY A 263 12.54 -4.36 21.51
C GLY A 263 12.73 -2.84 21.38
N ALA A 264 13.54 -2.41 20.40
CA ALA A 264 13.78 -1.00 20.10
C ALA A 264 12.55 -0.25 19.57
N GLY A 265 11.55 -0.98 19.07
CA GLY A 265 10.29 -0.45 18.56
C GLY A 265 9.19 -0.35 19.60
N LEU A 266 9.45 -0.65 20.88
CA LEU A 266 8.42 -0.55 21.91
C LEU A 266 7.91 0.87 22.05
N GLY A 267 6.59 1.06 21.85
CA GLY A 267 5.93 2.37 21.81
C GLY A 267 5.89 3.00 20.41
N ALA A 268 6.52 2.41 19.39
CA ALA A 268 6.50 2.88 18.01
C ALA A 268 5.41 2.18 17.15
N ASN A 269 4.42 1.58 17.78
CA ASN A 269 3.23 1.02 17.13
C ASN A 269 1.96 1.46 17.88
N LEU A 270 0.94 1.91 17.15
CA LEU A 270 -0.37 2.27 17.70
C LEU A 270 -1.49 1.73 16.83
N ASN A 271 -2.31 0.86 17.38
CA ASN A 271 -3.52 0.34 16.74
C ASN A 271 -4.76 0.97 17.37
N ILE A 272 -5.66 1.45 16.53
CA ILE A 272 -6.93 2.09 16.91
C ILE A 272 -8.07 1.31 16.24
N PRO A 273 -8.47 0.14 16.80
CA PRO A 273 -9.57 -0.65 16.27
C PRO A 273 -10.90 0.07 16.52
N LEU A 274 -11.74 0.14 15.49
CA LEU A 274 -13.03 0.79 15.50
C LEU A 274 -14.17 -0.23 15.39
N PRO A 275 -15.29 -0.03 16.09
CA PRO A 275 -16.49 -0.84 15.88
C PRO A 275 -16.93 -0.82 14.43
N LEU A 276 -17.43 -1.97 13.91
CA LEU A 276 -17.98 -2.04 12.55
C LEU A 276 -19.08 -1.01 12.36
N GLY A 277 -19.13 -0.39 11.18
CA GLY A 277 -20.10 0.65 10.86
C GLY A 277 -19.79 2.02 11.47
N THR A 278 -18.60 2.23 12.07
CA THR A 278 -18.19 3.57 12.55
C THR A 278 -18.22 4.56 11.38
N LYS A 279 -18.87 5.72 11.64
CA LYS A 279 -19.07 6.81 10.69
C LYS A 279 -18.01 7.93 10.87
N ASP A 280 -18.12 8.98 10.06
CA ASP A 280 -17.19 10.09 9.95
C ASP A 280 -16.69 10.67 11.29
N ASP A 281 -17.59 11.02 12.19
CA ASP A 281 -17.20 11.67 13.46
C ASP A 281 -16.45 10.71 14.39
N GLY A 282 -16.87 9.44 14.44
CA GLY A 282 -16.16 8.40 15.21
C GLY A 282 -14.76 8.12 14.61
N TYR A 283 -14.66 8.10 13.29
CA TYR A 283 -13.38 7.93 12.59
C TYR A 283 -12.44 9.13 12.86
N LEU A 284 -12.95 10.37 12.75
CA LEU A 284 -12.16 11.57 13.00
C LEU A 284 -11.74 11.71 14.46
N ALA A 285 -12.53 11.26 15.40
CA ALA A 285 -12.14 11.20 16.81
C ALA A 285 -10.93 10.25 17.01
N ALA A 286 -10.92 9.10 16.34
CA ALA A 286 -9.76 8.19 16.31
C ALA A 286 -8.55 8.83 15.61
N PHE A 287 -8.79 9.56 14.52
CA PHE A 287 -7.73 10.29 13.82
C PHE A 287 -7.02 11.30 14.72
N GLU A 288 -7.71 12.02 15.61
CA GLU A 288 -7.06 12.95 16.54
C GLU A 288 -6.12 12.24 17.53
N VAL A 289 -6.44 11.01 17.95
CA VAL A 289 -5.54 10.17 18.75
C VAL A 289 -4.29 9.82 17.96
N ALA A 290 -4.44 9.39 16.70
CA ALA A 290 -3.35 9.12 15.78
C ALA A 290 -2.46 10.36 15.57
N ALA A 291 -3.08 11.50 15.28
CA ALA A 291 -2.40 12.78 15.05
C ALA A 291 -1.57 13.23 16.25
N LYS A 292 -2.11 13.09 17.47
CA LYS A 292 -1.38 13.39 18.71
C LYS A 292 -0.13 12.51 18.84
N THR A 293 -0.23 11.22 18.55
CA THR A 293 0.89 10.28 18.62
C THR A 293 1.95 10.60 17.56
N ILE A 294 1.54 10.90 16.32
CA ILE A 294 2.45 11.30 15.25
C ILE A 294 3.21 12.58 15.61
N ARG A 295 2.51 13.62 16.12
CA ARG A 295 3.17 14.86 16.56
C ARG A 295 4.17 14.62 17.69
N ALA A 296 3.84 13.76 18.67
CA ALA A 296 4.74 13.41 19.76
C ALA A 296 5.98 12.63 19.29
N PHE A 297 5.83 11.78 18.27
CA PHE A 297 6.95 11.08 17.65
C PHE A 297 7.85 12.00 16.85
N ALA A 298 7.36 13.14 16.39
CA ALA A 298 8.06 14.18 15.62
C ALA A 298 8.82 13.63 14.40
N PRO A 299 8.13 12.96 13.45
CA PRO A 299 8.76 12.45 12.23
C PRO A 299 9.11 13.59 11.28
N GLY A 300 10.13 13.38 10.43
CA GLY A 300 10.50 14.32 9.37
C GLY A 300 9.64 14.18 8.10
N ALA A 301 8.91 13.07 7.94
CA ALA A 301 8.00 12.81 6.82
C ALA A 301 6.92 11.80 7.22
N LEU A 302 5.82 11.81 6.45
CA LEU A 302 4.67 10.93 6.62
C LEU A 302 4.45 10.08 5.37
N VAL A 303 4.17 8.80 5.57
CA VAL A 303 3.52 7.93 4.58
C VAL A 303 2.09 7.70 5.04
N VAL A 304 1.14 7.88 4.15
CA VAL A 304 -0.26 7.51 4.38
C VAL A 304 -0.55 6.27 3.54
N ALA A 305 -0.79 5.14 4.19
CA ALA A 305 -1.39 3.97 3.53
C ALA A 305 -2.87 4.30 3.33
N LEU A 306 -3.20 4.76 2.11
CA LEU A 306 -4.48 5.33 1.77
C LEU A 306 -5.40 4.26 1.19
N GLY A 307 -6.15 3.56 2.06
CA GLY A 307 -7.33 2.80 1.68
C GLY A 307 -8.55 3.69 1.55
N LEU A 308 -9.41 3.39 0.60
CA LEU A 308 -10.70 4.04 0.40
C LEU A 308 -11.86 3.09 0.70
N ASP A 309 -11.57 1.93 1.26
CA ASP A 309 -12.50 0.86 1.62
C ASP A 309 -13.16 1.04 3.00
N ALA A 310 -12.75 2.05 3.77
CA ALA A 310 -13.53 2.52 4.92
C ALA A 310 -14.90 3.12 4.52
N SER A 311 -15.16 3.23 3.21
CA SER A 311 -16.38 3.80 2.62
C SER A 311 -17.63 2.99 2.97
N GLU A 312 -18.74 3.69 3.25
CA GLU A 312 -20.07 3.08 3.45
C GLU A 312 -20.59 2.29 2.23
N HIS A 313 -20.01 2.50 1.03
CA HIS A 313 -20.37 1.83 -0.21
C HIS A 313 -19.31 0.84 -0.71
N ASP A 314 -18.29 0.55 0.11
CA ASP A 314 -17.29 -0.46 -0.28
C ASP A 314 -17.88 -1.88 -0.18
N PRO A 315 -17.64 -2.75 -1.18
CA PRO A 315 -18.18 -4.11 -1.17
C PRO A 315 -17.64 -4.99 -0.02
N LEU A 316 -16.54 -4.60 0.64
CA LEU A 316 -16.02 -5.32 1.82
C LEU A 316 -16.65 -4.85 3.14
N ALA A 317 -17.28 -3.67 3.18
CA ALA A 317 -18.22 -3.20 4.21
C ALA A 317 -17.73 -3.34 5.68
N GLY A 318 -16.63 -2.65 6.03
CA GLY A 318 -16.14 -2.65 7.44
C GLY A 318 -16.57 -1.43 8.24
N LEU A 319 -16.40 -0.24 7.72
CA LEU A 319 -16.77 1.05 8.29
C LEU A 319 -17.82 1.74 7.43
N ALA A 320 -18.21 2.97 7.79
CA ALA A 320 -19.26 3.72 7.09
C ALA A 320 -18.88 5.20 6.89
N VAL A 321 -17.66 5.43 6.37
CA VAL A 321 -17.16 6.77 6.04
C VAL A 321 -17.80 7.24 4.73
N THR A 322 -18.37 8.47 4.77
CA THR A 322 -18.96 9.10 3.58
C THR A 322 -17.91 9.74 2.69
N THR A 323 -18.28 10.11 1.45
CA THR A 323 -17.39 10.89 0.56
C THR A 323 -16.99 12.23 1.21
N GLU A 324 -17.90 12.90 1.94
CA GLU A 324 -17.56 14.09 2.73
C GLU A 324 -16.57 13.76 3.86
N GLY A 325 -16.76 12.63 4.54
CA GLY A 325 -15.84 12.11 5.55
C GLY A 325 -14.43 11.93 5.01
N PHE A 326 -14.26 11.39 3.81
CA PHE A 326 -12.97 11.30 3.15
C PHE A 326 -12.33 12.68 2.89
N GLY A 327 -13.11 13.68 2.51
CA GLY A 327 -12.64 15.07 2.40
C GLY A 327 -12.15 15.61 3.74
N ARG A 328 -12.88 15.35 4.84
CA ARG A 328 -12.47 15.74 6.19
C ARG A 328 -11.22 15.01 6.66
N ILE A 329 -11.04 13.73 6.30
CA ILE A 329 -9.81 12.95 6.56
C ILE A 329 -8.64 13.56 5.80
N GLY A 330 -8.82 13.90 4.51
CA GLY A 330 -7.80 14.59 3.71
C GLY A 330 -7.34 15.90 4.35
N ALA A 331 -8.28 16.73 4.80
CA ALA A 331 -7.99 17.97 5.51
C ALA A 331 -7.27 17.73 6.86
N ALA A 332 -7.62 16.68 7.59
CA ALA A 332 -6.95 16.31 8.83
C ALA A 332 -5.52 15.85 8.61
N LEU A 333 -5.25 15.10 7.53
CA LEU A 333 -3.90 14.69 7.10
C LEU A 333 -3.03 15.92 6.80
N ALA A 334 -3.54 16.88 6.03
CA ALA A 334 -2.81 18.12 5.68
C ALA A 334 -2.41 18.93 6.91
N ARG A 335 -3.28 18.99 7.94
CA ARG A 335 -3.00 19.70 9.22
C ARG A 335 -1.88 19.07 10.06
N LEU A 336 -1.36 17.88 9.70
CA LEU A 336 -0.13 17.36 10.29
C LEU A 336 1.10 18.16 9.85
N GLY A 337 1.05 18.84 8.70
CA GLY A 337 2.09 19.75 8.22
C GLY A 337 3.39 19.07 7.80
N LEU A 338 3.36 17.76 7.50
CA LEU A 338 4.52 16.96 7.14
C LEU A 338 4.64 16.76 5.62
N PRO A 339 5.87 16.67 5.08
CA PRO A 339 6.07 16.15 3.74
C PRO A 339 5.46 14.74 3.65
N THR A 340 4.57 14.49 2.66
CA THR A 340 3.67 13.34 2.68
C THR A 340 3.69 12.55 1.38
N VAL A 341 3.80 11.22 1.47
CA VAL A 341 3.49 10.28 0.39
C VAL A 341 2.16 9.61 0.70
N LEU A 342 1.17 9.78 -0.20
CA LEU A 342 -0.12 9.10 -0.13
C LEU A 342 -0.04 7.84 -0.99
N VAL A 343 -0.02 6.66 -0.40
CA VAL A 343 0.13 5.37 -1.11
C VAL A 343 -1.21 4.68 -1.19
N GLN A 344 -1.72 4.46 -2.41
CA GLN A 344 -2.98 3.73 -2.60
C GLN A 344 -2.86 2.29 -2.09
N GLU A 345 -3.81 1.91 -1.24
CA GLU A 345 -4.01 0.55 -0.73
C GLU A 345 -5.39 0.02 -1.16
N GLY A 346 -6.29 -0.27 -0.23
CA GLY A 346 -7.64 -0.76 -0.51
C GLY A 346 -8.58 0.29 -1.11
N GLY A 347 -9.84 -0.07 -1.24
CA GLY A 347 -10.88 0.64 -1.97
C GLY A 347 -11.26 -0.11 -3.23
N TYR A 348 -12.46 -0.70 -3.23
CA TYR A 348 -12.87 -1.66 -4.24
C TYR A 348 -13.98 -1.10 -5.11
N LEU A 349 -14.38 -1.84 -6.18
CA LEU A 349 -15.26 -1.31 -7.21
C LEU A 349 -16.61 -0.87 -6.64
N SER A 350 -16.80 0.43 -6.60
CA SER A 350 -18.04 1.12 -6.31
C SER A 350 -18.15 2.35 -7.22
N ASP A 351 -19.36 2.87 -7.37
CA ASP A 351 -19.58 4.06 -8.21
C ASP A 351 -18.93 5.32 -7.64
N ILE A 352 -18.61 5.32 -6.34
CA ILE A 352 -18.05 6.48 -5.64
C ILE A 352 -16.56 6.36 -5.35
N LEU A 353 -15.87 5.28 -5.75
CA LEU A 353 -14.44 5.09 -5.45
C LEU A 353 -13.59 6.28 -5.95
N GLY A 354 -13.79 6.71 -7.18
CA GLY A 354 -13.11 7.88 -7.73
C GLY A 354 -13.48 9.18 -7.02
N ALA A 355 -14.75 9.36 -6.63
CA ALA A 355 -15.21 10.53 -5.89
C ALA A 355 -14.58 10.60 -4.48
N ASN A 356 -14.43 9.47 -3.80
CA ASN A 356 -13.76 9.40 -2.50
C ASN A 356 -12.29 9.84 -2.60
N LEU A 357 -11.56 9.40 -3.64
CA LEU A 357 -10.20 9.87 -3.89
C LEU A 357 -10.18 11.37 -4.15
N THR A 358 -11.06 11.87 -5.05
CA THR A 358 -11.14 13.31 -5.36
C THR A 358 -11.40 14.13 -4.10
N ALA A 359 -12.35 13.71 -3.26
CA ALA A 359 -12.67 14.39 -2.01
C ALA A 359 -11.47 14.39 -1.03
N THR A 360 -10.78 13.25 -0.89
CA THR A 360 -9.60 13.13 -0.02
C THR A 360 -8.50 14.10 -0.45
N LEU A 361 -8.16 14.11 -1.74
CA LEU A 361 -7.10 14.97 -2.26
C LEU A 361 -7.49 16.45 -2.19
N ALA A 362 -8.73 16.80 -2.54
CA ALA A 362 -9.23 18.17 -2.42
C ALA A 362 -9.23 18.68 -0.97
N GLY A 363 -9.65 17.83 -0.02
CA GLY A 363 -9.56 18.13 1.41
C GLY A 363 -8.12 18.36 1.87
N PHE A 364 -7.20 17.51 1.40
CA PHE A 364 -5.78 17.64 1.70
C PHE A 364 -5.17 18.94 1.13
N GLU A 365 -5.55 19.34 -0.06
CA GLU A 365 -5.06 20.56 -0.73
C GLU A 365 -5.63 21.84 -0.10
N SER A 366 -6.90 21.82 0.33
CA SER A 366 -7.58 23.00 0.86
C SER A 366 -7.22 23.37 2.31
N ALA A 367 -6.64 22.46 3.08
CA ALA A 367 -6.36 22.64 4.52
C ALA A 367 -4.87 22.93 4.82
N ARG A 368 -4.10 23.30 3.81
CA ARG A 368 -2.68 23.67 3.91
C ARG A 368 -2.45 25.13 4.21
#